data_7f9c7989b373e32243fb28059213ec26
#
_entry.id   7f9c7989b373e32243fb28059213ec26
#
_cell.length_a   1.000
_cell.length_b   1.000
_cell.length_c   1.000
_cell.angle_alpha   90.00
_cell.angle_beta   90.00
_cell.angle_gamma   90.00
#
_symmetry.space_group_name_H-M   'P 1'
#
loop_
_entity.id
_entity.type
_entity.pdbx_description
1 polymer ?
#
loop_
_entity_poly.entity_id
_entity_poly.type
_entity_poly.pdbx_seq_one_letter_code
_entity_poly.pdbx_strand_id
1 'polypeptide(L)'
;MTQVIQLKGGKPVLDFRKLELNTTEPVYVQIVSFVKRQIFTGAAEKGESLPSRRELAAILKINPNTVQKAFRLMEEEKIIETPPHAVSVIHWDDPVFARLRRELTAGLVADFVAQAKENGLTLQTVTELLQEEWGDEV
;
A
#
# COMPACT_ATOMS: atom_id res chain seq x y z
N MET A 1 11.77 -12.33 -8.10
CA MET A 1 11.83 -11.49 -9.31
C MET A 1 10.45 -10.93 -9.59
N THR A 2 10.33 -9.63 -9.61
CA THR A 2 9.04 -8.99 -9.82
C THR A 2 8.79 -8.90 -11.32
N GLN A 3 7.73 -9.55 -11.78
CA GLN A 3 7.29 -9.35 -13.15
C GLN A 3 6.60 -8.00 -13.24
N VAL A 4 7.09 -7.16 -14.12
CA VAL A 4 6.51 -5.86 -14.38
C VAL A 4 5.58 -6.00 -15.56
N ILE A 5 4.30 -5.69 -15.35
CA ILE A 5 3.33 -5.63 -16.43
C ILE A 5 3.47 -4.26 -17.07
N GLN A 6 3.73 -4.26 -18.38
CA GLN A 6 3.90 -3.00 -19.09
C GLN A 6 2.71 -2.71 -19.98
N LEU A 7 2.27 -1.46 -19.96
CA LEU A 7 1.34 -0.94 -20.93
C LEU A 7 2.06 -0.62 -22.24
N LYS A 8 1.31 -0.59 -23.34
CA LYS A 8 1.79 -0.02 -24.59
C LYS A 8 2.28 1.41 -24.33
N GLY A 9 3.56 1.68 -24.58
CA GLY A 9 4.15 2.97 -24.34
C GLY A 9 5.06 3.04 -23.12
N GLY A 10 5.27 1.95 -22.41
CA GLY A 10 6.45 1.78 -21.60
C GLY A 10 6.39 1.94 -20.11
N LYS A 11 5.36 2.55 -19.52
CA LYS A 11 5.32 2.63 -18.06
C LYS A 11 4.66 1.41 -17.44
N PRO A 12 5.23 0.86 -16.34
CA PRO A 12 4.66 -0.32 -15.68
C PRO A 12 3.24 -0.06 -15.19
N VAL A 13 2.45 -1.12 -15.14
CA VAL A 13 1.13 -1.10 -14.51
C VAL A 13 1.25 -1.81 -13.17
N LEU A 14 0.70 -1.22 -12.13
CA LEU A 14 0.69 -1.82 -10.80
C LEU A 14 -0.03 -3.17 -10.84
N ASP A 15 0.61 -4.20 -10.31
CA ASP A 15 0.12 -5.57 -10.38
C ASP A 15 -0.78 -5.93 -9.21
N PHE A 16 -2.09 -5.83 -9.41
CA PHE A 16 -3.09 -6.16 -8.40
C PHE A 16 -3.31 -7.66 -8.21
N ARG A 17 -2.70 -8.52 -9.04
CA ARG A 17 -2.80 -9.97 -8.83
C ARG A 17 -2.12 -10.41 -7.55
N LYS A 18 -1.26 -9.56 -6.98
CA LYS A 18 -0.61 -9.80 -5.70
C LYS A 18 -1.50 -9.51 -4.51
N LEU A 19 -2.62 -8.84 -4.73
CA LEU A 19 -3.56 -8.52 -3.65
C LEU A 19 -4.45 -9.74 -3.37
N GLU A 20 -4.33 -10.26 -2.15
CA GLU A 20 -5.21 -11.32 -1.66
C GLU A 20 -6.31 -10.70 -0.81
N LEU A 21 -7.55 -10.82 -1.27
CA LEU A 21 -8.70 -10.27 -0.56
C LEU A 21 -9.13 -11.19 0.57
N ASN A 22 -9.52 -10.59 1.70
CA ASN A 22 -10.08 -11.31 2.84
C ASN A 22 -11.51 -10.80 3.12
N THR A 23 -12.17 -11.39 4.12
CA THR A 23 -13.56 -11.06 4.48
C THR A 23 -13.68 -10.18 5.71
N THR A 24 -12.56 -9.72 6.29
CA THR A 24 -12.55 -8.97 7.55
C THR A 24 -12.73 -7.47 7.37
N GLU A 25 -12.41 -6.96 6.17
CA GLU A 25 -12.52 -5.54 5.85
C GLU A 25 -13.28 -5.35 4.54
N PRO A 26 -13.91 -4.18 4.33
CA PRO A 26 -14.49 -3.87 3.03
C PRO A 26 -13.45 -3.97 1.91
N VAL A 27 -13.86 -4.51 0.77
CA VAL A 27 -12.93 -4.74 -0.35
C VAL A 27 -12.27 -3.44 -0.81
N TYR A 28 -13.03 -2.34 -0.89
CA TYR A 28 -12.45 -1.07 -1.35
C TYR A 28 -11.35 -0.57 -0.41
N VAL A 29 -11.47 -0.82 0.89
CA VAL A 29 -10.44 -0.46 1.87
C VAL A 29 -9.17 -1.28 1.61
N GLN A 30 -9.33 -2.57 1.32
CA GLN A 30 -8.19 -3.45 1.03
C GLN A 30 -7.44 -3.02 -0.23
N ILE A 31 -8.16 -2.57 -1.25
CA ILE A 31 -7.55 -2.03 -2.47
C ILE A 31 -6.70 -0.79 -2.15
N VAL A 32 -7.27 0.14 -1.41
CA VAL A 32 -6.57 1.38 -1.03
C VAL A 32 -5.35 1.07 -0.16
N SER A 33 -5.49 0.18 0.82
CA SER A 33 -4.39 -0.22 1.69
C SER A 33 -3.27 -0.90 0.91
N PHE A 34 -3.61 -1.70 -0.10
CA PHE A 34 -2.63 -2.33 -0.97
C PHE A 34 -1.79 -1.27 -1.70
N VAL A 35 -2.45 -0.29 -2.32
CA VAL A 35 -1.75 0.78 -3.03
C VAL A 35 -0.85 1.59 -2.09
N LYS A 36 -1.36 1.93 -0.91
CA LYS A 36 -0.57 2.64 0.11
C LYS A 36 0.71 1.89 0.46
N ARG A 37 0.62 0.59 0.67
CA ARG A 37 1.79 -0.23 0.99
C ARG A 37 2.77 -0.32 -0.19
N GLN A 38 2.26 -0.43 -1.41
CA GLN A 38 3.13 -0.44 -2.59
C GLN A 38 3.92 0.86 -2.70
N ILE A 39 3.30 1.98 -2.40
CA ILE A 39 3.99 3.29 -2.37
C ILE A 39 5.02 3.32 -1.23
N PHE A 40 4.60 2.98 -0.03
CA PHE A 40 5.44 3.11 1.15
C PHE A 40 6.69 2.22 1.10
N THR A 41 6.55 1.00 0.59
CA THR A 41 7.66 0.05 0.50
C THR A 41 8.56 0.29 -0.71
N GLY A 42 8.21 1.22 -1.59
CA GLY A 42 8.96 1.50 -2.81
C GLY A 42 8.68 0.54 -3.95
N ALA A 43 7.71 -0.36 -3.80
CA ALA A 43 7.32 -1.27 -4.87
C ALA A 43 6.58 -0.55 -5.99
N ALA A 44 5.93 0.56 -5.70
CA ALA A 44 5.31 1.42 -6.72
C ALA A 44 6.02 2.76 -6.77
N GLU A 45 6.21 3.28 -7.97
CA GLU A 45 6.84 4.58 -8.22
C GLU A 45 5.83 5.59 -8.73
N LYS A 46 6.14 6.87 -8.54
CA LYS A 46 5.31 7.94 -9.10
C LYS A 46 5.21 7.78 -10.62
N GLY A 47 3.99 7.93 -11.13
CA GLY A 47 3.73 7.84 -12.56
C GLY A 47 3.44 6.44 -13.05
N GLU A 48 3.58 5.40 -12.22
CA GLU A 48 3.11 4.08 -12.59
C GLU A 48 1.59 4.11 -12.80
N SER A 49 1.13 3.43 -13.84
CA SER A 49 -0.29 3.39 -14.14
C SER A 49 -1.03 2.36 -13.29
N LEU A 50 -2.26 2.69 -12.94
CA LEU A 50 -3.19 1.69 -12.45
C LEU A 50 -3.92 1.07 -13.64
N PRO A 51 -4.38 -0.19 -13.52
CA PRO A 51 -5.31 -0.71 -14.53
C PRO A 51 -6.58 0.15 -14.54
N SER A 52 -7.32 0.11 -15.64
CA SER A 52 -8.60 0.79 -15.70
C SER A 52 -9.55 0.20 -14.63
N ARG A 53 -10.58 0.95 -14.27
CA ARG A 53 -11.57 0.47 -13.29
C ARG A 53 -12.18 -0.85 -13.72
N ARG A 54 -12.50 -0.99 -15.01
CA ARG A 54 -13.06 -2.23 -15.57
C ARG A 54 -12.07 -3.38 -15.49
N GLU A 55 -10.82 -3.12 -15.84
CA GLU A 55 -9.77 -4.13 -15.77
C GLU A 55 -9.54 -4.59 -14.33
N LEU A 56 -9.49 -3.66 -13.38
CA LEU A 56 -9.29 -4.01 -11.97
C LEU A 56 -10.45 -4.83 -11.44
N ALA A 57 -11.70 -4.48 -11.79
CA ALA A 57 -12.86 -5.27 -11.41
C ALA A 57 -12.77 -6.69 -11.93
N ALA A 58 -12.30 -6.87 -13.16
CA ALA A 58 -12.10 -8.19 -13.75
C ALA A 58 -10.96 -8.96 -13.07
N ILE A 59 -9.83 -8.30 -12.79
CA ILE A 59 -8.69 -8.93 -12.12
C ILE A 59 -9.07 -9.46 -10.75
N LEU A 60 -9.78 -8.65 -9.96
CA LEU A 60 -10.17 -9.00 -8.59
C LEU A 60 -11.50 -9.75 -8.50
N LYS A 61 -12.22 -9.84 -9.62
CA LYS A 61 -13.54 -10.50 -9.68
C LYS A 61 -14.52 -9.88 -8.69
N ILE A 62 -14.63 -8.57 -8.73
CA ILE A 62 -15.48 -7.80 -7.83
C ILE A 62 -16.38 -6.84 -8.60
N ASN A 63 -17.34 -6.27 -7.88
CA ASN A 63 -18.27 -5.31 -8.45
C ASN A 63 -17.53 -4.03 -8.89
N PRO A 64 -17.77 -3.54 -10.11
CA PRO A 64 -17.19 -2.28 -10.57
C PRO A 64 -17.47 -1.07 -9.65
N ASN A 65 -18.60 -1.06 -8.96
CA ASN A 65 -18.92 0.02 -8.02
C ASN A 65 -17.96 0.04 -6.83
N THR A 66 -17.50 -1.14 -6.39
CA THR A 66 -16.50 -1.25 -5.33
C THR A 66 -15.15 -0.68 -5.79
N VAL A 67 -14.78 -0.96 -7.04
CA VAL A 67 -13.56 -0.39 -7.64
C VAL A 67 -13.67 1.12 -7.73
N GLN A 68 -14.83 1.64 -8.19
CA GLN A 68 -15.05 3.08 -8.29
C GLN A 68 -14.90 3.76 -6.93
N LYS A 69 -15.42 3.13 -5.88
CA LYS A 69 -15.29 3.63 -4.51
C LYS A 69 -13.84 3.69 -4.07
N ALA A 70 -13.07 2.65 -4.39
CA ALA A 70 -11.63 2.62 -4.08
C ALA A 70 -10.89 3.73 -4.81
N PHE A 71 -11.14 3.93 -6.10
CA PHE A 71 -10.49 4.99 -6.88
C PHE A 71 -10.80 6.37 -6.33
N ARG A 72 -12.07 6.61 -5.98
CA ARG A 72 -12.48 7.88 -5.39
C ARG A 72 -11.74 8.16 -4.08
N LEU A 73 -11.63 7.15 -3.22
CA LEU A 73 -10.91 7.30 -1.95
C LEU A 73 -9.42 7.56 -2.19
N MET A 74 -8.80 6.87 -3.15
CA MET A 74 -7.39 7.08 -3.47
C MET A 74 -7.15 8.50 -4.03
N GLU A 75 -8.07 9.03 -4.82
CA GLU A 75 -8.00 10.40 -5.31
C GLU A 75 -8.14 11.41 -4.16
N GLU A 76 -9.09 11.18 -3.26
CA GLU A 76 -9.28 12.02 -2.07
C GLU A 76 -8.04 12.03 -1.17
N GLU A 77 -7.40 10.89 -1.00
CA GLU A 77 -6.18 10.76 -0.21
C GLU A 77 -4.93 11.18 -0.96
N LYS A 78 -5.06 11.55 -2.22
CA LYS A 78 -3.96 12.09 -3.04
C LYS A 78 -2.81 11.11 -3.26
N ILE A 79 -3.15 9.83 -3.38
CA ILE A 79 -2.17 8.78 -3.71
C ILE A 79 -2.25 8.35 -5.16
N ILE A 80 -3.25 8.84 -5.89
CA ILE A 80 -3.34 8.70 -7.34
C ILE A 80 -3.80 10.03 -7.95
N GLU A 81 -3.50 10.20 -9.24
CA GLU A 81 -4.03 11.27 -10.07
C GLU A 81 -4.64 10.64 -11.31
N THR A 82 -5.73 11.25 -11.80
CA THR A 82 -6.35 10.82 -13.06
C THR A 82 -6.32 11.98 -14.05
N PRO A 83 -5.32 12.01 -14.95
CA PRO A 83 -5.28 13.06 -15.99
C PRO A 83 -6.50 12.95 -16.91
N PRO A 84 -6.92 14.06 -17.54
CA PRO A 84 -8.03 14.02 -18.49
C PRO A 84 -7.77 12.99 -19.60
N HIS A 85 -8.78 12.17 -19.89
CA HIS A 85 -8.73 11.15 -20.96
C HIS A 85 -7.59 10.14 -20.83
N ALA A 86 -7.12 9.87 -19.58
CA ALA A 86 -6.03 8.96 -19.33
C ALA A 86 -6.35 8.05 -18.14
N VAL A 87 -5.57 6.98 -18.00
CA VAL A 87 -5.67 6.11 -16.82
C VAL A 87 -5.11 6.83 -15.59
N SER A 88 -5.54 6.38 -14.42
CA SER A 88 -5.00 6.90 -13.17
C SER A 88 -3.56 6.47 -12.99
N VAL A 89 -2.77 7.33 -12.38
CA VAL A 89 -1.35 7.07 -12.11
C VAL A 89 -1.05 7.27 -10.63
N ILE A 90 -0.07 6.53 -10.13
CA ILE A 90 0.44 6.67 -8.76
C ILE A 90 1.06 8.06 -8.60
N HIS A 91 0.68 8.73 -7.50
CA HIS A 91 1.19 10.04 -7.17
C HIS A 91 1.22 10.23 -5.66
N TRP A 92 2.17 11.03 -5.17
CA TRP A 92 2.19 11.50 -3.78
C TRP A 92 3.15 12.68 -3.68
N ASP A 93 2.94 13.51 -2.69
CA ASP A 93 3.90 14.53 -2.28
C ASP A 93 4.48 14.16 -0.91
N ASP A 94 5.40 14.97 -0.40
CA ASP A 94 6.06 14.68 0.87
C ASP A 94 5.09 14.61 2.06
N PRO A 95 4.12 15.52 2.21
CA PRO A 95 3.13 15.40 3.27
C PRO A 95 2.29 14.12 3.20
N VAL A 96 1.91 13.71 1.99
CA VAL A 96 1.15 12.46 1.77
C VAL A 96 2.00 11.26 2.19
N PHE A 97 3.25 11.21 1.76
CA PHE A 97 4.15 10.11 2.14
C PHE A 97 4.35 10.04 3.66
N ALA A 98 4.53 11.18 4.31
CA ALA A 98 4.66 11.23 5.77
C ALA A 98 3.41 10.70 6.47
N ARG A 99 2.23 11.02 5.93
CA ARG A 99 0.96 10.49 6.45
C ARG A 99 0.89 8.97 6.29
N LEU A 100 1.24 8.44 5.12
CA LEU A 100 1.25 7.00 4.88
C LEU A 100 2.19 6.29 5.86
N ARG A 101 3.36 6.86 6.09
CA ARG A 101 4.31 6.29 7.04
C ARG A 101 3.70 6.18 8.44
N ARG A 102 3.04 7.23 8.91
CA ARG A 102 2.37 7.19 10.21
C ARG A 102 1.27 6.13 10.27
N GLU A 103 0.42 6.10 9.25
CA GLU A 103 -0.70 5.14 9.19
C GLU A 103 -0.23 3.69 9.19
N LEU A 104 0.82 3.40 8.41
CA LEU A 104 1.27 2.03 8.19
C LEU A 104 2.20 1.51 9.27
N THR A 105 2.77 2.40 10.09
CA THR A 105 3.73 1.98 11.12
C THR A 105 3.19 2.09 12.54
N ALA A 106 2.25 3.00 12.80
CA ALA A 106 1.76 3.25 14.15
C ALA A 106 1.18 2.01 14.81
N GLY A 107 0.30 1.29 14.12
CA GLY A 107 -0.31 0.07 14.65
C GLY A 107 0.71 -1.03 14.90
N LEU A 108 1.65 -1.21 13.99
CA LEU A 108 2.70 -2.22 14.10
C LEU A 108 3.55 -2.01 15.36
N VAL A 109 3.99 -0.79 15.57
CA VAL A 109 4.82 -0.47 16.74
C VAL A 109 4.01 -0.56 18.02
N ALA A 110 2.78 -0.03 18.03
CA ALA A 110 1.91 -0.09 19.21
C ALA A 110 1.62 -1.51 19.64
N ASP A 111 1.29 -2.39 18.70
CA ASP A 111 1.01 -3.80 18.98
C ASP A 111 2.25 -4.51 19.52
N PHE A 112 3.39 -4.26 18.92
CA PHE A 112 4.65 -4.83 19.40
C PHE A 112 4.96 -4.38 20.83
N VAL A 113 4.83 -3.09 21.12
CA VAL A 113 5.09 -2.54 22.45
C VAL A 113 4.14 -3.17 23.49
N ALA A 114 2.86 -3.32 23.15
CA ALA A 114 1.89 -3.93 24.04
C ALA A 114 2.29 -5.38 24.38
N GLN A 115 2.67 -6.17 23.38
CA GLN A 115 3.12 -7.54 23.60
C GLN A 115 4.42 -7.60 24.41
N ALA A 116 5.36 -6.72 24.15
CA ALA A 116 6.61 -6.65 24.90
C ALA A 116 6.34 -6.39 26.38
N LYS A 117 5.46 -5.44 26.68
CA LYS A 117 5.07 -5.12 28.07
C LYS A 117 4.37 -6.29 28.76
N GLU A 118 3.47 -6.97 28.06
CA GLU A 118 2.80 -8.16 28.58
C GLU A 118 3.79 -9.26 28.98
N ASN A 119 4.88 -9.37 28.24
CA ASN A 119 5.94 -10.34 28.52
C ASN A 119 6.99 -9.85 29.50
N GLY A 120 6.77 -8.68 30.10
CA GLY A 120 7.67 -8.13 31.09
C GLY A 120 8.99 -7.59 30.55
N LEU A 121 9.05 -7.32 29.26
CA LEU A 121 10.28 -6.80 28.64
C LEU A 121 10.43 -5.31 28.91
N THR A 122 11.67 -4.88 29.17
CA THR A 122 12.01 -3.47 29.31
C THR A 122 12.40 -2.90 27.95
N LEU A 123 12.37 -1.58 27.83
CA LEU A 123 12.84 -0.90 26.62
C LEU A 123 14.30 -1.28 26.29
N GLN A 124 15.14 -1.37 27.32
CA GLN A 124 16.54 -1.77 27.13
C GLN A 124 16.65 -3.16 26.50
N THR A 125 15.94 -4.14 27.05
CA THR A 125 15.94 -5.50 26.53
C THR A 125 15.39 -5.54 25.10
N VAL A 126 14.30 -4.84 24.85
CA VAL A 126 13.70 -4.77 23.50
C VAL A 126 14.68 -4.17 22.50
N THR A 127 15.37 -3.09 22.89
CA THR A 127 16.36 -2.43 22.02
C THR A 127 17.48 -3.40 21.64
N GLU A 128 17.99 -4.16 22.62
CA GLU A 128 19.02 -5.17 22.38
C GLU A 128 18.54 -6.25 21.43
N LEU A 129 17.33 -6.77 21.66
CA LEU A 129 16.74 -7.79 20.80
C LEU A 129 16.50 -7.30 19.38
N LEU A 130 16.06 -6.05 19.24
CA LEU A 130 15.85 -5.45 17.91
C LEU A 130 17.17 -5.34 17.15
N GLN A 131 18.23 -4.93 17.81
CA GLN A 131 19.54 -4.80 17.19
C GLN A 131 20.08 -6.16 16.72
N GLU A 132 19.93 -7.19 17.56
CA GLU A 132 20.31 -8.56 17.19
C GLU A 132 19.54 -9.05 15.98
N GLU A 133 18.22 -8.87 15.99
CA GLU A 133 17.35 -9.38 14.93
C GLU A 133 17.50 -8.62 13.61
N TRP A 134 17.78 -7.31 13.70
CA TRP A 134 17.99 -6.48 12.52
C TRP A 134 19.27 -6.84 11.79
N GLY A 135 20.28 -7.26 12.54
CA GLY A 135 21.57 -7.60 11.98
C GLY A 135 22.43 -6.35 11.72
N ASP A 136 23.37 -6.50 10.80
CA ASP A 136 24.39 -5.49 10.54
C ASP A 136 23.96 -4.46 9.48
N GLU A 137 22.70 -4.37 9.15
CA GLU A 137 22.16 -3.48 8.09
C GLU A 137 21.92 -2.04 8.55
N VAL A 138 22.38 -1.68 9.70
CA VAL A 138 22.13 -0.34 10.23
C VAL A 138 23.12 0.67 9.71
#